data_7a4f5d1b623f4f8421b48c18830850fb
#
_entry.id   7a4f5d1b623f4f8421b48c18830850fb
#
_cell.length_a   1.000
_cell.length_b   1.000
_cell.length_c   1.000
_cell.angle_alpha   90.00
_cell.angle_beta   90.00
_cell.angle_gamma   90.00
#
_symmetry.space_group_name_H-M   'P 1'
#
loop_
_entity.id
_entity.type
_entity.pdbx_description
1 polymer ?
#
loop_
_entity_poly.entity_id
_entity_poly.type
_entity_poly.pdbx_seq_one_letter_code
_entity_poly.pdbx_strand_id
1 'polypeptide(L)'
;MKQIELIPAIDIIEGKCVRLTKGDYSQKTVYRDSPADVAKEFEDMGFKRLHVVDLDGAKSKHIVNSSVLKEITTQTHLTVDFGGGIKTDDDICQAFEAGASMVTVGSVAVTNPQMFEEWLGRYGADRMILGADVRHGRISINGWKESSDVELADFLEKYVAMGVTKVLCTEISKDGTLAGPAIDLYKSVMRSYPTLHLIASGGVSAISDIEALNEAGIPGVVFGKAIYEGRINLNELWHWHAE
;
A
#
# COMPACT_ATOMS: atom_id res chain seq x y z
N MET A 1 -9.11 17.25 14.59
CA MET A 1 -8.03 16.65 13.77
C MET A 1 -8.72 15.85 12.66
N LYS A 2 -8.17 15.84 11.45
CA LYS A 2 -8.74 14.99 10.39
C LYS A 2 -8.57 13.53 10.80
N GLN A 3 -9.60 12.72 10.60
CA GLN A 3 -9.60 11.31 10.95
C GLN A 3 -8.66 10.55 9.99
N ILE A 4 -7.97 9.52 10.51
CA ILE A 4 -7.08 8.67 9.70
C ILE A 4 -7.87 7.97 8.60
N GLU A 5 -7.34 7.96 7.37
CA GLU A 5 -7.94 7.25 6.24
C GLU A 5 -7.70 5.74 6.38
N LEU A 6 -8.78 4.96 6.37
CA LEU A 6 -8.75 3.51 6.48
C LEU A 6 -8.69 2.88 5.09
N ILE A 7 -7.64 2.10 4.81
CA ILE A 7 -7.39 1.50 3.50
C ILE A 7 -7.23 -0.01 3.66
N PRO A 8 -8.29 -0.80 3.44
CA PRO A 8 -8.15 -2.25 3.39
C PRO A 8 -7.25 -2.67 2.23
N ALA A 9 -6.59 -3.83 2.37
CA ALA A 9 -5.67 -4.34 1.36
C ALA A 9 -6.05 -5.72 0.85
N ILE A 10 -5.88 -5.91 -0.46
CA ILE A 10 -6.00 -7.18 -1.17
C ILE A 10 -4.66 -7.49 -1.84
N ASP A 11 -4.01 -8.57 -1.43
CA ASP A 11 -2.87 -9.14 -2.15
C ASP A 11 -3.35 -10.24 -3.08
N ILE A 12 -2.81 -10.27 -4.31
CA ILE A 12 -3.24 -11.21 -5.36
C ILE A 12 -2.09 -12.12 -5.75
N ILE A 13 -2.34 -13.44 -5.69
CA ILE A 13 -1.52 -14.47 -6.32
C ILE A 13 -2.46 -15.42 -7.07
N GLU A 14 -2.16 -15.69 -8.35
CA GLU A 14 -2.93 -16.60 -9.20
C GLU A 14 -4.43 -16.22 -9.25
N GLY A 15 -4.71 -14.91 -9.25
CA GLY A 15 -6.07 -14.37 -9.27
C GLY A 15 -6.84 -14.47 -7.96
N LYS A 16 -6.23 -14.88 -6.85
CA LYS A 16 -6.87 -15.10 -5.55
C LYS A 16 -6.38 -14.13 -4.48
N CYS A 17 -7.24 -13.85 -3.51
CA CYS A 17 -6.86 -13.08 -2.31
C CYS A 17 -5.97 -13.91 -1.40
N VAL A 18 -4.78 -13.44 -1.15
CA VAL A 18 -3.79 -14.12 -0.32
C VAL A 18 -3.18 -13.18 0.72
N ARG A 19 -2.41 -13.76 1.63
CA ARG A 19 -1.46 -13.04 2.48
C ARG A 19 -0.17 -13.82 2.61
N LEU A 20 0.93 -13.09 2.63
CA LEU A 20 2.25 -13.60 2.95
C LEU A 20 2.61 -13.19 4.38
N THR A 21 3.51 -13.90 5.02
CA THR A 21 4.15 -13.46 6.26
C THR A 21 5.53 -12.91 5.93
N LYS A 22 5.78 -11.61 6.19
CA LYS A 22 7.04 -10.90 5.87
C LYS A 22 7.49 -11.06 4.41
N GLY A 23 6.52 -11.16 3.47
CA GLY A 23 6.80 -11.32 2.05
C GLY A 23 7.28 -12.71 1.61
N ASP A 24 7.22 -13.71 2.48
CA ASP A 24 7.65 -15.08 2.18
C ASP A 24 6.56 -15.85 1.42
N TYR A 25 6.79 -16.10 0.13
CA TYR A 25 5.88 -16.85 -0.75
C TYR A 25 5.67 -18.31 -0.32
N SER A 26 6.57 -18.89 0.47
CA SER A 26 6.39 -20.23 1.05
C SER A 26 5.39 -20.25 2.20
N GLN A 27 5.10 -19.09 2.77
CA GLN A 27 4.12 -18.88 3.85
C GLN A 27 2.86 -18.18 3.32
N LYS A 28 2.41 -18.59 2.13
CA LYS A 28 1.17 -18.10 1.50
C LYS A 28 -0.05 -18.73 2.17
N THR A 29 -1.01 -17.90 2.58
CA THR A 29 -2.36 -18.31 2.98
C THR A 29 -3.35 -17.75 1.96
N VAL A 30 -4.23 -18.61 1.41
CA VAL A 30 -5.34 -18.19 0.55
C VAL A 30 -6.56 -17.97 1.43
N TYR A 31 -7.17 -16.79 1.36
CA TYR A 31 -8.36 -16.46 2.16
C TYR A 31 -9.64 -16.49 1.33
N ARG A 32 -9.60 -16.04 0.07
CA ARG A 32 -10.76 -15.93 -0.81
C ARG A 32 -10.36 -16.16 -2.27
N ASP A 33 -11.26 -16.76 -3.04
CA ASP A 33 -11.03 -17.05 -4.45
C ASP A 33 -11.29 -15.83 -5.36
N SER A 34 -12.20 -14.92 -4.99
CA SER A 34 -12.58 -13.76 -5.78
C SER A 34 -12.16 -12.45 -5.09
N PRO A 35 -11.11 -11.76 -5.58
CA PRO A 35 -10.76 -10.43 -5.09
C PRO A 35 -11.83 -9.37 -5.32
N ALA A 36 -12.62 -9.48 -6.41
CA ALA A 36 -13.70 -8.55 -6.71
C ALA A 36 -14.84 -8.64 -5.69
N ASP A 37 -15.18 -9.86 -5.24
CA ASP A 37 -16.20 -10.02 -4.20
C ASP A 37 -15.75 -9.45 -2.86
N VAL A 38 -14.47 -9.62 -2.52
CA VAL A 38 -13.89 -9.01 -1.31
C VAL A 38 -13.90 -7.48 -1.42
N ALA A 39 -13.59 -6.93 -2.59
CA ALA A 39 -13.65 -5.48 -2.81
C ALA A 39 -15.07 -4.93 -2.64
N LYS A 40 -16.09 -5.64 -3.14
CA LYS A 40 -17.51 -5.28 -2.89
C LYS A 40 -17.87 -5.32 -1.41
N GLU A 41 -17.45 -6.37 -0.69
CA GLU A 41 -17.66 -6.44 0.76
C GLU A 41 -17.07 -5.21 1.47
N PHE A 42 -15.88 -4.76 1.09
CA PHE A 42 -15.29 -3.54 1.64
C PHE A 42 -16.07 -2.29 1.26
N GLU A 43 -16.53 -2.16 0.01
CA GLU A 43 -17.38 -1.04 -0.40
C GLU A 43 -18.71 -0.99 0.38
N ASP A 44 -19.37 -2.14 0.55
CA ASP A 44 -20.63 -2.27 1.29
C ASP A 44 -20.46 -1.92 2.78
N MET A 45 -19.26 -2.12 3.32
CA MET A 45 -18.88 -1.70 4.67
C MET A 45 -18.51 -0.22 4.78
N GLY A 46 -18.59 0.54 3.69
CA GLY A 46 -18.38 1.99 3.67
C GLY A 46 -16.96 2.46 3.38
N PHE A 47 -16.01 1.56 3.13
CA PHE A 47 -14.67 1.96 2.70
C PHE A 47 -14.73 2.71 1.37
N LYS A 48 -13.82 3.67 1.20
CA LYS A 48 -13.72 4.49 -0.02
C LYS A 48 -12.47 4.20 -0.83
N ARG A 49 -11.47 3.63 -0.17
CA ARG A 49 -10.20 3.28 -0.79
C ARG A 49 -9.90 1.79 -0.65
N LEU A 50 -9.08 1.30 -1.58
CA LEU A 50 -8.59 -0.06 -1.59
C LEU A 50 -7.13 -0.06 -2.06
N HIS A 51 -6.24 -0.73 -1.32
CA HIS A 51 -4.88 -1.02 -1.74
C HIS A 51 -4.82 -2.43 -2.34
N VAL A 52 -4.39 -2.54 -3.60
CA VAL A 52 -4.28 -3.82 -4.32
C VAL A 52 -2.84 -4.09 -4.67
N VAL A 53 -2.33 -5.27 -4.31
CA VAL A 53 -0.95 -5.68 -4.61
C VAL A 53 -0.94 -6.93 -5.49
N ASP A 54 -0.37 -6.80 -6.69
CA ASP A 54 -0.07 -7.92 -7.58
C ASP A 54 1.26 -8.58 -7.16
N LEU A 55 1.17 -9.61 -6.31
CA LEU A 55 2.35 -10.33 -5.83
C LEU A 55 3.00 -11.20 -6.91
N ASP A 56 2.22 -11.70 -7.88
CA ASP A 56 2.80 -12.35 -9.07
C ASP A 56 3.59 -11.33 -9.88
N GLY A 57 3.05 -10.12 -10.05
CA GLY A 57 3.72 -9.01 -10.70
C GLY A 57 4.99 -8.58 -9.98
N ALA A 58 4.95 -8.46 -8.66
CA ALA A 58 6.13 -8.14 -7.87
C ALA A 58 7.26 -9.18 -8.05
N LYS A 59 6.90 -10.46 -8.22
CA LYS A 59 7.84 -11.56 -8.45
C LYS A 59 8.38 -11.61 -9.88
N SER A 60 7.49 -11.40 -10.88
CA SER A 60 7.83 -11.48 -12.31
C SER A 60 8.40 -10.19 -12.89
N LYS A 61 8.32 -9.08 -12.13
CA LYS A 61 8.78 -7.74 -12.52
C LYS A 61 7.99 -7.12 -13.69
N HIS A 62 6.74 -7.50 -13.85
CA HIS A 62 5.74 -6.91 -14.75
C HIS A 62 4.34 -7.23 -14.20
N ILE A 63 3.31 -6.49 -14.60
CA ILE A 63 1.94 -6.73 -14.14
C ILE A 63 1.43 -8.08 -14.68
N VAL A 64 0.83 -8.90 -13.81
CA VAL A 64 0.25 -10.21 -14.16
C VAL A 64 -1.27 -10.21 -13.98
N ASN A 65 -1.77 -9.62 -12.91
CA ASN A 65 -3.18 -9.69 -12.52
C ASN A 65 -4.00 -8.43 -12.93
N SER A 66 -3.69 -7.82 -14.08
CA SER A 66 -4.44 -6.64 -14.57
C SER A 66 -5.91 -6.92 -14.84
N SER A 67 -6.27 -8.14 -15.23
CA SER A 67 -7.67 -8.55 -15.43
C SER A 67 -8.46 -8.54 -14.12
N VAL A 68 -7.83 -8.96 -13.02
CA VAL A 68 -8.43 -8.91 -11.68
C VAL A 68 -8.60 -7.47 -11.20
N LEU A 69 -7.58 -6.61 -11.42
CA LEU A 69 -7.69 -5.18 -11.15
C LEU A 69 -8.88 -4.58 -11.92
N LYS A 70 -9.01 -4.87 -13.21
CA LYS A 70 -10.11 -4.39 -14.05
C LYS A 70 -11.46 -4.89 -13.53
N GLU A 71 -11.54 -6.12 -13.07
CA GLU A 71 -12.77 -6.66 -12.46
C GLU A 71 -13.16 -5.88 -11.20
N ILE A 72 -12.23 -5.64 -10.29
CA ILE A 72 -12.44 -4.84 -9.09
C ILE A 72 -12.94 -3.44 -9.44
N THR A 73 -12.25 -2.73 -10.34
CA THR A 73 -12.56 -1.34 -10.67
C THR A 73 -13.85 -1.16 -11.47
N THR A 74 -14.32 -2.21 -12.18
CA THR A 74 -15.60 -2.17 -12.88
C THR A 74 -16.77 -2.57 -12.01
N GLN A 75 -16.54 -3.32 -10.94
CA GLN A 75 -17.60 -3.82 -10.06
C GLN A 75 -17.76 -3.01 -8.77
N THR A 76 -16.86 -2.06 -8.50
CA THR A 76 -16.91 -1.17 -7.34
C THR A 76 -16.62 0.29 -7.72
N HIS A 77 -16.97 1.23 -6.84
CA HIS A 77 -16.63 2.66 -6.96
C HIS A 77 -15.44 3.03 -6.04
N LEU A 78 -14.71 2.04 -5.54
CA LEU A 78 -13.56 2.26 -4.68
C LEU A 78 -12.46 3.02 -5.43
N THR A 79 -11.82 3.95 -4.75
CA THR A 79 -10.58 4.56 -5.23
C THR A 79 -9.44 3.57 -5.00
N VAL A 80 -9.05 2.88 -6.08
CA VAL A 80 -8.05 1.81 -6.01
C VAL A 80 -6.65 2.36 -6.25
N ASP A 81 -5.73 2.11 -5.32
CA ASP A 81 -4.31 2.19 -5.60
C ASP A 81 -3.74 0.79 -5.84
N PHE A 82 -2.89 0.68 -6.87
CA PHE A 82 -2.37 -0.60 -7.34
C PHE A 82 -0.85 -0.61 -7.31
N GLY A 83 -0.28 -1.67 -6.74
CA GLY A 83 1.16 -1.91 -6.68
C GLY A 83 1.52 -3.33 -7.09
N GLY A 84 2.82 -3.57 -7.26
CA GLY A 84 3.35 -4.88 -7.67
C GLY A 84 3.54 -5.00 -9.19
N GLY A 85 4.79 -5.19 -9.60
CA GLY A 85 5.14 -5.44 -11.01
C GLY A 85 5.33 -4.21 -11.90
N ILE A 86 5.01 -3.00 -11.44
CA ILE A 86 5.17 -1.77 -12.26
C ILE A 86 6.66 -1.46 -12.41
N LYS A 87 7.20 -1.69 -13.61
CA LYS A 87 8.63 -1.53 -13.94
C LYS A 87 8.89 -0.77 -15.24
N THR A 88 7.88 -0.65 -16.11
CA THR A 88 7.97 -0.04 -17.44
C THR A 88 6.82 0.92 -17.70
N ASP A 89 6.92 1.73 -18.76
CA ASP A 89 5.83 2.58 -19.22
C ASP A 89 4.58 1.75 -19.58
N ASP A 90 4.76 0.56 -20.13
CA ASP A 90 3.65 -0.33 -20.49
C ASP A 90 2.93 -0.82 -19.22
N ASP A 91 3.66 -1.18 -18.16
CA ASP A 91 3.06 -1.60 -16.90
C ASP A 91 2.21 -0.48 -16.27
N ILE A 92 2.75 0.74 -16.18
CA ILE A 92 1.99 1.85 -15.57
C ILE A 92 0.77 2.24 -16.42
N CYS A 93 0.87 2.21 -17.75
CA CYS A 93 -0.27 2.39 -18.65
C CYS A 93 -1.32 1.30 -18.40
N GLN A 94 -0.91 0.02 -18.36
CA GLN A 94 -1.81 -1.11 -18.12
C GLN A 94 -2.55 -0.99 -16.79
N ALA A 95 -1.88 -0.54 -15.72
CA ALA A 95 -2.53 -0.32 -14.42
C ALA A 95 -3.65 0.73 -14.53
N PHE A 96 -3.37 1.87 -15.19
CA PHE A 96 -4.36 2.93 -15.37
C PHE A 96 -5.50 2.54 -16.32
N GLU A 97 -5.22 1.81 -17.39
CA GLU A 97 -6.22 1.28 -18.32
C GLU A 97 -7.13 0.22 -17.67
N ALA A 98 -6.59 -0.52 -16.69
CA ALA A 98 -7.36 -1.43 -15.85
C ALA A 98 -8.17 -0.70 -14.76
N GLY A 99 -8.13 0.63 -14.70
CA GLY A 99 -8.95 1.47 -13.84
C GLY A 99 -8.33 1.86 -12.51
N ALA A 100 -7.04 1.61 -12.27
CA ALA A 100 -6.37 2.12 -11.07
C ALA A 100 -6.49 3.65 -11.00
N SER A 101 -6.91 4.17 -9.85
CA SER A 101 -6.94 5.62 -9.59
C SER A 101 -5.55 6.16 -9.31
N MET A 102 -4.74 5.36 -8.61
CA MET A 102 -3.35 5.65 -8.25
C MET A 102 -2.50 4.40 -8.42
N VAL A 103 -1.20 4.60 -8.53
CA VAL A 103 -0.21 3.51 -8.52
C VAL A 103 0.80 3.69 -7.41
N THR A 104 1.16 2.58 -6.76
CA THR A 104 2.22 2.55 -5.74
C THR A 104 3.51 2.00 -6.35
N VAL A 105 4.54 2.85 -6.42
CA VAL A 105 5.82 2.54 -7.06
C VAL A 105 6.96 2.72 -6.06
N GLY A 106 7.65 1.62 -5.74
CA GLY A 106 8.80 1.62 -4.82
C GLY A 106 10.13 1.36 -5.55
N SER A 107 10.31 0.13 -6.05
CA SER A 107 11.61 -0.30 -6.60
C SER A 107 12.13 0.58 -7.73
N VAL A 108 11.27 1.08 -8.64
CA VAL A 108 11.68 1.96 -9.74
C VAL A 108 12.25 3.27 -9.21
N ALA A 109 11.68 3.80 -8.13
CA ALA A 109 12.21 4.99 -7.49
C ALA A 109 13.68 4.82 -7.01
N VAL A 110 14.10 3.60 -6.70
CA VAL A 110 15.50 3.30 -6.33
C VAL A 110 16.35 2.95 -7.55
N THR A 111 15.85 2.08 -8.44
CA THR A 111 16.64 1.49 -9.54
C THR A 111 16.70 2.37 -10.80
N ASN A 112 15.68 3.19 -11.03
CA ASN A 112 15.59 4.13 -12.16
C ASN A 112 14.85 5.43 -11.74
N PRO A 113 15.51 6.28 -10.94
CA PRO A 113 14.89 7.52 -10.44
C PRO A 113 14.38 8.46 -11.51
N GLN A 114 15.05 8.51 -12.66
CA GLN A 114 14.67 9.36 -13.79
C GLN A 114 13.29 8.92 -14.35
N MET A 115 13.06 7.63 -14.51
CA MET A 115 11.77 7.10 -14.96
C MET A 115 10.65 7.45 -13.97
N PHE A 116 10.93 7.35 -12.65
CA PHE A 116 9.96 7.76 -11.64
C PHE A 116 9.62 9.27 -11.76
N GLU A 117 10.62 10.11 -11.95
CA GLU A 117 10.43 11.56 -12.15
C GLU A 117 9.60 11.87 -13.42
N GLU A 118 9.88 11.18 -14.53
CA GLU A 118 9.11 11.28 -15.77
C GLU A 118 7.64 10.88 -15.56
N TRP A 119 7.39 9.80 -14.81
CA TRP A 119 6.03 9.37 -14.46
C TRP A 119 5.33 10.35 -13.53
N LEU A 120 6.05 10.88 -12.53
CA LEU A 120 5.50 11.92 -11.65
C LEU A 120 5.08 13.17 -12.45
N GLY A 121 5.89 13.59 -13.40
CA GLY A 121 5.58 14.70 -14.30
C GLY A 121 4.42 14.41 -15.26
N ARG A 122 4.31 13.18 -15.77
CA ARG A 122 3.28 12.75 -16.73
C ARG A 122 1.92 12.50 -16.09
N TYR A 123 1.88 11.83 -14.94
CA TYR A 123 0.64 11.40 -14.30
C TYR A 123 0.22 12.29 -13.13
N GLY A 124 1.14 13.09 -12.59
CA GLY A 124 0.92 14.00 -11.47
C GLY A 124 1.01 13.32 -10.10
N ALA A 125 1.31 14.11 -9.07
CA ALA A 125 1.48 13.64 -7.69
C ALA A 125 0.20 13.03 -7.08
N ASP A 126 -0.97 13.40 -7.62
CA ASP A 126 -2.25 12.85 -7.11
C ASP A 126 -2.46 11.38 -7.49
N ARG A 127 -1.83 10.94 -8.57
CA ARG A 127 -1.94 9.56 -9.06
C ARG A 127 -0.74 8.68 -8.74
N MET A 128 0.29 9.24 -8.09
CA MET A 128 1.52 8.52 -7.76
C MET A 128 1.66 8.41 -6.24
N ILE A 129 1.89 7.20 -5.75
CA ILE A 129 2.25 6.91 -4.36
C ILE A 129 3.67 6.37 -4.36
N LEU A 130 4.57 7.01 -3.62
CA LEU A 130 5.92 6.51 -3.43
C LEU A 130 5.90 5.36 -2.43
N GLY A 131 6.27 4.15 -2.86
CA GLY A 131 6.43 3.00 -1.98
C GLY A 131 7.79 3.04 -1.26
N ALA A 132 7.76 3.09 0.06
CA ALA A 132 8.94 3.08 0.93
C ALA A 132 8.88 1.85 1.85
N ASP A 133 9.34 0.71 1.35
CA ASP A 133 9.45 -0.52 2.13
C ASP A 133 10.75 -0.51 2.92
N VAL A 134 10.65 -0.46 4.24
CA VAL A 134 11.76 -0.16 5.15
C VAL A 134 12.16 -1.40 5.94
N ARG A 135 13.46 -1.65 6.00
CA ARG A 135 14.07 -2.63 6.89
C ARG A 135 15.33 -2.03 7.50
N HIS A 136 15.39 -1.94 8.81
CA HIS A 136 16.53 -1.34 9.53
C HIS A 136 16.89 0.08 9.05
N GLY A 137 15.89 0.91 8.76
CA GLY A 137 16.07 2.29 8.30
C GLY A 137 16.39 2.44 6.81
N ARG A 138 16.56 1.36 6.05
CA ARG A 138 16.92 1.36 4.62
C ARG A 138 15.80 0.87 3.74
N ILE A 139 15.77 1.37 2.51
CA ILE A 139 14.78 0.98 1.51
C ILE A 139 15.10 -0.41 0.96
N SER A 140 14.10 -1.29 0.97
CA SER A 140 14.14 -2.61 0.34
C SER A 140 13.44 -2.55 -1.03
N ILE A 141 13.92 -3.37 -1.96
CA ILE A 141 13.42 -3.40 -3.34
C ILE A 141 13.12 -4.84 -3.79
N ASN A 142 12.51 -4.99 -4.96
CA ASN A 142 12.26 -6.27 -5.62
C ASN A 142 11.46 -7.26 -4.75
N GLY A 143 10.35 -6.79 -4.15
CA GLY A 143 9.51 -7.62 -3.27
C GLY A 143 10.26 -8.03 -2.00
N TRP A 144 11.03 -7.08 -1.42
CA TRP A 144 11.79 -7.20 -0.16
C TRP A 144 12.97 -8.20 -0.19
N LYS A 145 13.33 -8.66 -1.39
CA LYS A 145 14.42 -9.64 -1.57
C LYS A 145 15.80 -9.02 -1.52
N GLU A 146 15.86 -7.72 -1.81
CA GLU A 146 17.11 -6.96 -1.88
C GLU A 146 17.02 -5.74 -0.97
N SER A 147 18.08 -5.48 -0.20
CA SER A 147 18.24 -4.23 0.55
C SER A 147 19.04 -3.26 -0.32
N SER A 148 18.59 -2.02 -0.40
CA SER A 148 19.41 -0.96 -1.01
C SER A 148 20.27 -0.29 0.05
N ASP A 149 21.26 0.50 -0.39
CA ASP A 149 22.06 1.36 0.50
C ASP A 149 21.38 2.73 0.78
N VAL A 150 20.14 2.89 0.30
CA VAL A 150 19.38 4.14 0.42
C VAL A 150 18.70 4.20 1.79
N GLU A 151 19.07 5.18 2.59
CA GLU A 151 18.39 5.47 3.86
C GLU A 151 17.01 6.09 3.60
N LEU A 152 16.03 5.78 4.46
CA LEU A 152 14.67 6.31 4.32
C LEU A 152 14.63 7.85 4.30
N ALA A 153 15.46 8.50 5.12
CA ALA A 153 15.50 9.95 5.21
C ALA A 153 15.93 10.60 3.87
N ASP A 154 17.01 10.11 3.28
CA ASP A 154 17.53 10.60 1.99
C ASP A 154 16.54 10.33 0.85
N PHE A 155 15.88 9.16 0.91
CA PHE A 155 14.86 8.77 -0.06
C PHE A 155 13.67 9.74 -0.02
N LEU A 156 13.14 10.01 1.16
CA LEU A 156 12.01 10.92 1.32
C LEU A 156 12.39 12.36 0.96
N GLU A 157 13.56 12.85 1.42
CA GLU A 157 14.03 14.19 1.08
C GLU A 157 14.05 14.42 -0.44
N LYS A 158 14.66 13.48 -1.16
CA LYS A 158 14.73 13.54 -2.62
C LYS A 158 13.36 13.63 -3.27
N TYR A 159 12.43 12.73 -2.92
CA TYR A 159 11.16 12.62 -3.62
C TYR A 159 10.13 13.66 -3.20
N VAL A 160 10.15 14.10 -1.95
CA VAL A 160 9.34 15.25 -1.50
C VAL A 160 9.78 16.53 -2.20
N ALA A 161 11.10 16.74 -2.38
CA ALA A 161 11.62 17.87 -3.17
C ALA A 161 11.20 17.82 -4.64
N MET A 162 10.97 16.62 -5.22
CA MET A 162 10.41 16.44 -6.57
C MET A 162 8.89 16.66 -6.65
N GLY A 163 8.20 16.86 -5.52
CA GLY A 163 6.76 17.10 -5.48
C GLY A 163 5.91 15.88 -5.16
N VAL A 164 6.48 14.78 -4.67
CA VAL A 164 5.72 13.65 -4.13
C VAL A 164 4.94 14.10 -2.89
N THR A 165 3.64 13.82 -2.88
CA THR A 165 2.72 14.19 -1.79
C THR A 165 2.19 13.00 -1.01
N LYS A 166 2.31 11.77 -1.56
CA LYS A 166 1.78 10.53 -0.95
C LYS A 166 2.89 9.49 -0.85
N VAL A 167 3.04 8.90 0.33
CA VAL A 167 4.01 7.84 0.61
C VAL A 167 3.33 6.69 1.33
N LEU A 168 3.45 5.48 0.80
CA LEU A 168 3.13 4.25 1.52
C LEU A 168 4.43 3.74 2.17
N CYS A 169 4.49 3.81 3.50
CA CYS A 169 5.66 3.37 4.26
C CYS A 169 5.37 2.05 4.98
N THR A 170 6.05 0.99 4.57
CA THR A 170 5.94 -0.35 5.17
C THR A 170 7.15 -0.65 6.03
N GLU A 171 6.99 -0.85 7.34
CA GLU A 171 8.03 -1.49 8.15
C GLU A 171 7.96 -3.01 7.98
N ILE A 172 8.87 -3.55 7.16
CA ILE A 172 8.84 -4.96 6.73
C ILE A 172 8.91 -5.94 7.91
N SER A 173 9.65 -5.60 8.97
CA SER A 173 9.78 -6.46 10.14
C SER A 173 8.48 -6.64 10.91
N LYS A 174 7.52 -5.74 10.68
CA LYS A 174 6.18 -5.76 11.29
C LYS A 174 5.13 -6.38 10.38
N ASP A 175 5.35 -6.36 9.04
CA ASP A 175 4.33 -6.81 8.10
C ASP A 175 3.95 -8.29 8.27
N GLY A 176 2.66 -8.55 8.27
CA GLY A 176 2.11 -9.89 8.45
C GLY A 176 2.33 -10.51 9.84
N THR A 177 2.92 -9.79 10.81
CA THR A 177 3.21 -10.33 12.15
C THR A 177 2.11 -10.12 13.17
N LEU A 178 1.19 -9.17 12.93
CA LEU A 178 0.16 -8.75 13.89
C LEU A 178 0.75 -8.34 15.25
N ALA A 179 1.91 -7.66 15.24
CA ALA A 179 2.66 -7.26 16.43
C ALA A 179 2.64 -5.74 16.68
N GLY A 180 1.65 -5.05 16.13
CA GLY A 180 1.51 -3.59 16.18
C GLY A 180 2.35 -2.86 15.14
N PRO A 181 1.89 -1.67 14.69
CA PRO A 181 2.57 -0.84 13.69
C PRO A 181 3.82 -0.16 14.24
N ALA A 182 4.67 0.36 13.34
CA ALA A 182 5.90 1.07 13.69
C ALA A 182 5.63 2.57 13.95
N ILE A 183 4.85 2.90 14.97
CA ILE A 183 4.35 4.25 15.25
C ILE A 183 5.49 5.28 15.36
N ASP A 184 6.60 4.95 16.02
CA ASP A 184 7.71 5.87 16.19
C ASP A 184 8.40 6.23 14.86
N LEU A 185 8.49 5.25 13.93
CA LEU A 185 8.98 5.48 12.58
C LEU A 185 8.07 6.51 11.86
N TYR A 186 6.77 6.27 11.87
CA TYR A 186 5.80 7.14 11.20
C TYR A 186 5.74 8.55 11.81
N LYS A 187 5.80 8.66 13.13
CA LYS A 187 5.94 9.96 13.85
C LYS A 187 7.20 10.70 13.44
N SER A 188 8.31 9.99 13.25
CA SER A 188 9.57 10.60 12.80
C SER A 188 9.43 11.19 11.40
N VAL A 189 8.83 10.44 10.47
CA VAL A 189 8.55 10.92 9.11
C VAL A 189 7.63 12.14 9.14
N MET A 190 6.52 12.09 9.88
CA MET A 190 5.56 13.19 9.94
C MET A 190 6.12 14.45 10.60
N ARG A 191 7.08 14.33 11.53
CA ARG A 191 7.80 15.48 12.07
C ARG A 191 8.65 16.20 11.02
N SER A 192 9.30 15.44 10.14
CA SER A 192 10.13 16.00 9.06
C SER A 192 9.29 16.53 7.89
N TYR A 193 8.15 15.90 7.62
CA TYR A 193 7.29 16.18 6.46
C TYR A 193 5.81 16.29 6.87
N PRO A 194 5.41 17.35 7.59
CA PRO A 194 4.06 17.46 8.19
C PRO A 194 2.90 17.58 7.17
N THR A 195 3.21 17.90 5.92
CA THR A 195 2.21 18.00 4.83
C THR A 195 2.10 16.74 3.99
N LEU A 196 2.97 15.76 4.23
CA LEU A 196 2.97 14.50 3.49
C LEU A 196 1.75 13.65 3.85
N HIS A 197 1.06 13.11 2.87
CA HIS A 197 0.05 12.08 3.11
C HIS A 197 0.73 10.72 3.29
N LEU A 198 1.19 10.49 4.52
CA LEU A 198 1.82 9.24 4.91
C LEU A 198 0.78 8.16 5.16
N ILE A 199 0.92 7.03 4.48
CA ILE A 199 0.12 5.82 4.66
C ILE A 199 0.97 4.80 5.40
N ALA A 200 0.63 4.52 6.65
CA ALA A 200 1.31 3.51 7.46
C ALA A 200 0.93 2.09 6.99
N SER A 201 1.91 1.20 6.91
CA SER A 201 1.71 -0.19 6.49
C SER A 201 2.54 -1.16 7.32
N GLY A 202 1.95 -2.31 7.63
CA GLY A 202 2.58 -3.39 8.38
C GLY A 202 2.27 -3.39 9.87
N GLY A 203 1.95 -4.57 10.39
CA GLY A 203 1.84 -4.85 11.83
C GLY A 203 0.48 -4.61 12.47
N VAL A 204 -0.45 -3.89 11.86
CA VAL A 204 -1.78 -3.64 12.44
C VAL A 204 -2.44 -4.95 12.84
N SER A 205 -2.88 -5.05 14.09
CA SER A 205 -3.41 -6.26 14.70
C SER A 205 -4.79 -6.08 15.35
N ALA A 206 -5.13 -4.85 15.74
CA ALA A 206 -6.36 -4.53 16.45
C ALA A 206 -6.80 -3.08 16.13
N ILE A 207 -8.03 -2.73 16.50
CA ILE A 207 -8.57 -1.37 16.37
C ILE A 207 -7.74 -0.37 17.16
N SER A 208 -7.26 -0.75 18.35
CA SER A 208 -6.38 0.09 19.17
C SER A 208 -5.09 0.52 18.46
N ASP A 209 -4.60 -0.25 17.49
CA ASP A 209 -3.44 0.16 16.68
C ASP A 209 -3.82 1.29 15.72
N ILE A 210 -5.03 1.24 15.15
CA ILE A 210 -5.57 2.29 14.28
C ILE A 210 -5.80 3.56 15.09
N GLU A 211 -6.37 3.44 16.29
CA GLU A 211 -6.57 4.56 17.23
C GLU A 211 -5.24 5.22 17.58
N ALA A 212 -4.21 4.43 17.92
CA ALA A 212 -2.88 4.95 18.24
C ALA A 212 -2.22 5.65 17.05
N LEU A 213 -2.40 5.16 15.81
CA LEU A 213 -1.93 5.83 14.60
C LEU A 213 -2.68 7.16 14.37
N ASN A 214 -4.00 7.18 14.58
CA ASN A 214 -4.81 8.39 14.46
C ASN A 214 -4.41 9.45 15.50
N GLU A 215 -4.22 9.05 16.76
CA GLU A 215 -3.71 9.93 17.84
C GLU A 215 -2.32 10.46 17.54
N ALA A 216 -1.50 9.66 16.86
CA ALA A 216 -0.17 10.05 16.39
C ALA A 216 -0.20 11.03 15.20
N GLY A 217 -1.39 11.35 14.67
CA GLY A 217 -1.58 12.24 13.53
C GLY A 217 -1.16 11.64 12.18
N ILE A 218 -1.16 10.31 12.05
CA ILE A 218 -0.85 9.63 10.79
C ILE A 218 -2.07 9.74 9.86
N PRO A 219 -1.88 10.24 8.61
CA PRO A 219 -3.00 10.53 7.72
C PRO A 219 -3.74 9.30 7.16
N GLY A 220 -3.04 8.17 6.99
CA GLY A 220 -3.64 6.96 6.42
C GLY A 220 -3.00 5.68 6.96
N VAL A 221 -3.76 4.57 6.89
CA VAL A 221 -3.28 3.25 7.29
C VAL A 221 -3.79 2.17 6.33
N VAL A 222 -2.87 1.35 5.84
CA VAL A 222 -3.17 0.11 5.11
C VAL A 222 -3.16 -1.06 6.09
N PHE A 223 -4.20 -1.87 6.05
CA PHE A 223 -4.32 -3.08 6.87
C PHE A 223 -5.08 -4.18 6.11
N GLY A 224 -4.74 -5.42 6.36
CA GLY A 224 -5.34 -6.56 5.65
C GLY A 224 -5.41 -7.79 6.53
N LYS A 225 -4.27 -8.35 6.96
CA LYS A 225 -4.22 -9.62 7.68
C LYS A 225 -5.15 -9.66 8.91
N ALA A 226 -5.21 -8.56 9.66
CA ALA A 226 -6.09 -8.44 10.82
C ALA A 226 -7.58 -8.56 10.48
N ILE A 227 -8.00 -8.14 9.27
CA ILE A 227 -9.36 -8.34 8.78
C ILE A 227 -9.61 -9.81 8.47
N TYR A 228 -8.76 -10.41 7.65
CA TYR A 228 -8.93 -11.79 7.20
C TYR A 228 -8.86 -12.80 8.35
N GLU A 229 -8.12 -12.50 9.40
CA GLU A 229 -8.04 -13.34 10.60
C GLU A 229 -9.09 -13.00 11.67
N GLY A 230 -10.05 -12.10 11.37
CA GLY A 230 -11.14 -11.74 12.26
C GLY A 230 -10.72 -11.02 13.53
N ARG A 231 -9.51 -10.43 13.56
CA ARG A 231 -9.01 -9.66 14.70
C ARG A 231 -9.57 -8.25 14.77
N ILE A 232 -9.95 -7.72 13.62
CA ILE A 232 -10.65 -6.44 13.50
C ILE A 232 -12.06 -6.76 13.00
N ASN A 233 -13.05 -6.46 13.82
CA ASN A 233 -14.44 -6.51 13.41
C ASN A 233 -14.74 -5.23 12.61
N LEU A 234 -14.96 -5.37 11.30
CA LEU A 234 -15.18 -4.23 10.41
C LEU A 234 -16.41 -3.40 10.79
N ASN A 235 -17.42 -4.00 11.47
CA ASN A 235 -18.58 -3.25 11.98
C ASN A 235 -18.17 -2.25 13.08
N GLU A 236 -17.09 -2.47 13.79
CA GLU A 236 -16.56 -1.54 14.79
C GLU A 236 -15.87 -0.34 14.15
N LEU A 237 -15.46 -0.47 12.88
CA LEU A 237 -14.88 0.62 12.10
C LEU A 237 -15.92 1.55 11.47
N TRP A 238 -17.22 1.22 11.56
CA TRP A 238 -18.30 2.05 11.01
C TRP A 238 -18.26 3.50 11.50
N HIS A 239 -17.87 3.72 12.75
CA HIS A 239 -17.74 5.06 13.32
C HIS A 239 -16.65 5.92 12.64
N TRP A 240 -15.71 5.27 11.93
CA TRP A 240 -14.63 5.93 11.18
C TRP A 240 -15.05 6.35 9.77
N HIS A 241 -16.26 5.97 9.32
CA HIS A 241 -16.80 6.31 8.00
C HIS A 241 -17.90 7.37 8.08
N ALA A 242 -18.31 7.78 9.29
CA ALA A 242 -19.53 8.55 9.53
C ALA A 242 -19.37 10.09 9.43
N GLU A 243 -18.26 10.61 8.87
CA GLU A 243 -18.07 12.05 8.62
C GLU A 243 -17.82 12.37 7.15
#